data_43cfedb2ae1a41f141fc5867ee77d661
#
_entry.id   43cfedb2ae1a41f141fc5867ee77d661
#
_cell.length_a   1.000
_cell.length_b   1.000
_cell.length_c   1.000
_cell.angle_alpha   90.00
_cell.angle_beta   90.00
_cell.angle_gamma   90.00
#
_symmetry.space_group_name_H-M   'P 1'
#
loop_
_entity.id
_entity.type
_entity.pdbx_description
1 polymer ?
#
loop_
_entity_poly.entity_id
_entity_poly.type
_entity_poly.pdbx_seq_one_letter_code
_entity_poly.pdbx_strand_id
1 'polypeptide(L)'
;MVILHVDNTCYSIDDDVPVLSKKLFDFYHLKFEKILKSNNIPYVVMDYEDYGDDLVGNYFVGRFAQNLDDMKLHSKYFDKLYDYYGENMWPNKKAYYYYDDKVRQYELLKKYGIHVPSIICNDLDELLKNVTLGTVIKSTYGAGSESTFHIWEKSHLNHIEEYISNCYNSENFFPCQVQEYIDVEYEQKIVITHDEIYGQKQKLLKEWDNPNRFPFGYGGEHWASRIVKDSSGKQLRSESLIPEEFDTNLLKSIVDIKNELNTPNLKFDILDNKVIEFTYIYGELPITDWKYYSFNLDIESFDEKIVSVNDFAYKQPNSVLKHLGIIE
;
A
#
# COMPACT_ATOMS: atom_id res chain seq x y z
N MET A 1 28.28 4.72 0.21
CA MET A 1 27.42 5.58 1.09
C MET A 1 26.00 5.47 0.62
N VAL A 2 25.08 5.28 1.54
CA VAL A 2 23.62 5.21 1.27
C VAL A 2 23.00 6.54 1.62
N ILE A 3 22.12 7.05 0.77
CA ILE A 3 21.26 8.19 1.08
C ILE A 3 19.90 7.63 1.53
N LEU A 4 19.50 7.96 2.74
CA LEU A 4 18.18 7.68 3.27
C LEU A 4 17.34 8.94 3.13
N HIS A 5 16.31 8.85 2.31
CA HIS A 5 15.37 9.94 2.13
C HIS A 5 14.32 9.93 3.25
N VAL A 6 14.19 11.05 3.92
CA VAL A 6 13.13 11.35 4.86
C VAL A 6 12.26 12.44 4.25
N ASP A 7 11.02 12.11 4.03
CA ASP A 7 10.05 13.08 3.55
C ASP A 7 9.32 13.71 4.74
N ASN A 8 9.74 14.89 5.12
CA ASN A 8 9.11 15.65 6.20
C ASN A 8 7.75 16.22 5.79
N THR A 9 7.48 16.38 4.49
CA THR A 9 6.20 16.91 4.01
C THR A 9 5.05 15.90 4.15
N CYS A 10 5.34 14.62 4.07
CA CYS A 10 4.37 13.55 4.33
C CYS A 10 3.87 13.54 5.79
N TYR A 11 4.47 14.34 6.66
CA TYR A 11 4.23 14.34 8.11
C TYR A 11 3.71 15.67 8.63
N SER A 12 3.33 16.62 7.78
CA SER A 12 2.48 17.75 8.18
C SER A 12 1.08 17.23 8.50
N ILE A 13 1.03 16.24 9.37
CA ILE A 13 -0.20 15.76 9.96
C ILE A 13 -0.60 16.84 10.95
N ASP A 14 -1.78 17.40 10.78
CA ASP A 14 -2.42 18.29 11.75
C ASP A 14 -2.17 17.79 13.17
N ASP A 15 -1.98 18.70 14.10
CA ASP A 15 -1.64 18.40 15.51
C ASP A 15 -2.64 17.48 16.22
N ASP A 16 -3.79 17.20 15.59
CA ASP A 16 -4.88 16.37 16.09
C ASP A 16 -4.75 14.86 15.82
N VAL A 17 -3.73 14.42 15.07
CA VAL A 17 -3.55 12.97 14.82
C VAL A 17 -2.92 12.30 16.05
N PRO A 18 -3.49 11.18 16.52
CA PRO A 18 -2.98 10.48 17.69
C PRO A 18 -1.48 10.17 17.57
N VAL A 19 -0.72 10.49 18.62
CA VAL A 19 0.74 10.31 18.72
C VAL A 19 1.23 8.91 18.29
N LEU A 20 0.35 7.91 18.31
CA LEU A 20 0.67 6.54 17.90
C LEU A 20 0.82 6.39 16.39
N SER A 21 0.00 7.09 15.59
CA SER A 21 0.11 7.08 14.13
C SER A 21 1.32 7.88 13.64
N LYS A 22 1.58 9.03 14.25
CA LYS A 22 2.82 9.79 14.02
C LYS A 22 4.06 8.90 14.24
N LYS A 23 4.13 8.14 15.33
CA LYS A 23 5.25 7.24 15.63
C LYS A 23 5.43 6.09 14.65
N LEU A 24 4.37 5.56 14.06
CA LEU A 24 4.46 4.43 13.13
C LEU A 24 5.10 4.83 11.79
N PHE A 25 4.90 6.05 11.33
CA PHE A 25 5.44 6.56 10.08
C PHE A 25 6.83 7.20 10.25
N ASP A 26 7.08 7.92 11.33
CA ASP A 26 8.37 8.55 11.64
C ASP A 26 9.55 7.56 11.74
N PHE A 27 9.27 6.28 11.96
CA PHE A 27 10.31 5.27 12.19
C PHE A 27 10.75 4.51 10.94
N TYR A 28 10.20 4.80 9.77
CA TYR A 28 10.55 4.04 8.57
C TYR A 28 12.06 4.11 8.26
N HIS A 29 12.63 5.30 8.21
CA HIS A 29 14.05 5.49 7.96
C HIS A 29 14.93 4.96 9.12
N LEU A 30 14.47 5.06 10.38
CA LEU A 30 15.23 4.59 11.55
C LEU A 30 15.55 3.09 11.50
N LYS A 31 14.72 2.29 10.84
CA LYS A 31 14.97 0.86 10.65
C LYS A 31 16.12 0.62 9.69
N PHE A 32 16.14 1.35 8.58
CA PHE A 32 17.29 1.32 7.67
C PHE A 32 18.56 1.79 8.38
N GLU A 33 18.50 2.90 9.10
CA GLU A 33 19.64 3.41 9.87
C GLU A 33 20.21 2.35 10.82
N LYS A 34 19.35 1.66 11.57
CA LYS A 34 19.79 0.63 12.51
C LYS A 34 20.52 -0.51 11.80
N ILE A 35 20.01 -0.97 10.64
CA ILE A 35 20.67 -2.01 9.86
C ILE A 35 22.01 -1.50 9.32
N LEU A 36 22.05 -0.31 8.72
CA LEU A 36 23.26 0.26 8.16
C LEU A 36 24.34 0.47 9.25
N LYS A 37 23.95 0.99 10.42
CA LYS A 37 24.84 1.13 11.58
C LYS A 37 25.40 -0.20 12.05
N SER A 38 24.58 -1.24 12.18
CA SER A 38 25.02 -2.56 12.64
C SER A 38 25.97 -3.25 11.65
N ASN A 39 25.89 -2.91 10.37
CA ASN A 39 26.80 -3.41 9.32
C ASN A 39 27.97 -2.46 9.01
N ASN A 40 28.17 -1.39 9.79
CA ASN A 40 29.19 -0.36 9.55
C ASN A 40 29.14 0.27 8.15
N ILE A 41 27.96 0.43 7.59
CA ILE A 41 27.75 1.01 6.25
C ILE A 41 27.51 2.52 6.41
N PRO A 42 28.33 3.37 5.78
CA PRO A 42 28.14 4.83 5.85
C PRO A 42 26.83 5.24 5.15
N TYR A 43 26.07 6.12 5.81
CA TYR A 43 24.83 6.67 5.27
C TYR A 43 24.65 8.14 5.67
N VAL A 44 23.76 8.82 4.95
CA VAL A 44 23.29 10.19 5.26
C VAL A 44 21.76 10.18 5.17
N VAL A 45 21.12 10.89 6.07
CA VAL A 45 19.67 11.14 6.03
C VAL A 45 19.46 12.52 5.40
N MET A 46 18.63 12.60 4.40
CA MET A 46 18.37 13.83 3.62
C MET A 46 16.87 14.01 3.38
N ASP A 47 16.43 15.26 3.38
CA ASP A 47 15.10 15.66 2.94
C ASP A 47 15.14 16.23 1.52
N TYR A 48 13.98 16.49 0.89
CA TYR A 48 13.89 17.09 -0.44
C TYR A 48 14.62 18.43 -0.55
N GLU A 49 14.52 19.24 0.49
CA GLU A 49 15.18 20.55 0.53
C GLU A 49 16.71 20.44 0.51
N ASP A 50 17.25 19.28 0.89
CA ASP A 50 18.67 19.00 0.92
C ASP A 50 19.22 18.56 -0.44
N TYR A 51 18.36 18.26 -1.43
CA TYR A 51 18.78 17.88 -2.78
C TYR A 51 19.23 19.11 -3.57
N GLY A 52 20.41 19.58 -3.27
CA GLY A 52 21.13 20.53 -4.10
C GLY A 52 21.43 20.00 -5.51
N ASP A 53 22.27 20.70 -6.25
CA ASP A 53 22.72 20.25 -7.58
C ASP A 53 23.71 19.09 -7.50
N ASP A 54 24.38 18.93 -6.36
CA ASP A 54 25.41 17.91 -6.13
C ASP A 54 24.80 16.70 -5.39
N LEU A 55 24.30 15.71 -6.15
CA LEU A 55 23.92 14.42 -5.59
C LEU A 55 25.17 13.65 -5.16
N VAL A 56 25.09 12.96 -4.03
CA VAL A 56 26.22 12.22 -3.43
C VAL A 56 25.84 10.80 -3.08
N GLY A 57 26.82 9.93 -2.94
CA GLY A 57 26.59 8.52 -2.57
C GLY A 57 26.33 7.63 -3.77
N ASN A 58 26.17 6.34 -3.50
CA ASN A 58 26.07 5.30 -4.52
C ASN A 58 24.68 4.67 -4.57
N TYR A 59 23.91 4.80 -3.49
CA TYR A 59 22.59 4.18 -3.34
C TYR A 59 21.62 5.18 -2.75
N PHE A 60 20.38 5.07 -3.17
CA PHE A 60 19.28 5.85 -2.65
C PHE A 60 18.16 4.94 -2.16
N VAL A 61 17.67 5.21 -0.95
CA VAL A 61 16.51 4.54 -0.37
C VAL A 61 15.53 5.59 0.11
N GLY A 62 14.35 5.62 -0.47
CA GLY A 62 13.38 6.66 -0.16
C GLY A 62 11.95 6.14 -0.06
N ARG A 63 11.14 6.97 0.55
CA ARG A 63 9.70 6.86 0.53
C ARG A 63 9.16 8.12 -0.14
N PHE A 64 8.30 7.94 -1.13
CA PHE A 64 7.60 9.04 -1.78
C PHE A 64 6.17 9.10 -1.27
N ALA A 65 5.60 10.31 -1.22
CA ALA A 65 4.28 10.52 -0.66
C ALA A 65 3.15 9.87 -1.45
N GLN A 66 2.04 9.71 -0.76
CA GLN A 66 0.83 9.07 -1.27
C GLN A 66 -0.24 10.07 -1.72
N ASN A 67 -0.11 11.35 -1.39
CA ASN A 67 -1.05 12.35 -1.86
C ASN A 67 -0.63 12.95 -3.21
N LEU A 68 -1.61 13.43 -3.97
CA LEU A 68 -1.37 13.86 -5.35
C LEU A 68 -0.47 15.11 -5.47
N ASP A 69 -0.56 16.05 -4.53
CA ASP A 69 0.23 17.28 -4.59
C ASP A 69 1.69 16.98 -4.32
N ASP A 70 1.95 16.14 -3.33
CA ASP A 70 3.30 15.64 -3.08
C ASP A 70 3.79 14.73 -4.21
N MET A 71 2.92 13.91 -4.83
CA MET A 71 3.29 13.10 -5.99
C MET A 71 3.77 13.95 -7.17
N LYS A 72 3.16 15.12 -7.43
CA LYS A 72 3.62 16.05 -8.47
C LYS A 72 5.01 16.62 -8.15
N LEU A 73 5.23 16.99 -6.89
CA LEU A 73 6.52 17.45 -6.42
C LEU A 73 7.56 16.33 -6.50
N HIS A 74 7.20 15.15 -5.99
CA HIS A 74 8.06 13.98 -5.97
C HIS A 74 8.45 13.49 -7.35
N SER A 75 7.52 13.51 -8.32
CA SER A 75 7.81 13.11 -9.70
C SER A 75 8.96 13.93 -10.28
N LYS A 76 8.98 15.23 -10.00
CA LYS A 76 10.06 16.12 -10.45
C LYS A 76 11.42 15.74 -9.86
N TYR A 77 11.47 15.38 -8.57
CA TYR A 77 12.70 14.94 -7.92
C TYR A 77 13.06 13.51 -8.28
N PHE A 78 12.05 12.64 -8.45
CA PHE A 78 12.25 11.24 -8.76
C PHE A 78 13.05 11.04 -10.05
N ASP A 79 12.73 11.75 -11.13
CA ASP A 79 13.44 11.63 -12.38
C ASP A 79 14.92 12.06 -12.22
N LYS A 80 15.19 13.16 -11.51
CA LYS A 80 16.57 13.60 -11.21
C LYS A 80 17.35 12.56 -10.40
N LEU A 81 16.72 11.96 -9.39
CA LEU A 81 17.33 10.91 -8.56
C LEU A 81 17.59 9.64 -9.39
N TYR A 82 16.61 9.25 -10.21
CA TYR A 82 16.75 8.08 -11.06
C TYR A 82 17.83 8.25 -12.13
N ASP A 83 17.96 9.43 -12.71
CA ASP A 83 19.03 9.73 -13.68
C ASP A 83 20.44 9.61 -13.05
N TYR A 84 20.55 9.88 -11.76
CA TYR A 84 21.82 9.80 -11.05
C TYR A 84 22.11 8.39 -10.48
N TYR A 85 21.13 7.77 -9.77
CA TYR A 85 21.34 6.49 -9.07
C TYR A 85 20.98 5.28 -9.92
N GLY A 86 20.12 5.41 -10.93
CA GLY A 86 19.67 4.32 -11.79
C GLY A 86 19.07 3.16 -10.99
N GLU A 87 19.60 1.97 -11.23
CA GLU A 87 19.15 0.74 -10.54
C GLU A 87 19.62 0.65 -9.07
N ASN A 88 20.50 1.54 -8.63
CA ASN A 88 20.91 1.65 -7.23
C ASN A 88 19.92 2.46 -6.37
N MET A 89 18.71 2.61 -6.85
CA MET A 89 17.65 3.37 -6.20
C MET A 89 16.46 2.47 -5.83
N TRP A 90 15.91 2.67 -4.64
CA TRP A 90 14.61 2.13 -4.27
C TRP A 90 13.70 3.24 -3.72
N PRO A 91 12.43 3.32 -4.15
CA PRO A 91 11.80 2.48 -5.18
C PRO A 91 12.43 2.71 -6.55
N ASN A 92 12.45 1.68 -7.38
CA ASN A 92 12.85 1.84 -8.78
C ASN A 92 11.74 2.49 -9.61
N LYS A 93 12.06 2.87 -10.86
CA LYS A 93 11.12 3.60 -11.74
C LYS A 93 9.83 2.82 -12.03
N LYS A 94 9.91 1.49 -12.16
CA LYS A 94 8.73 0.65 -12.42
C LYS A 94 7.80 0.59 -11.21
N ALA A 95 8.35 0.32 -10.01
CA ALA A 95 7.56 0.28 -8.79
C ALA A 95 6.90 1.63 -8.50
N TYR A 96 7.65 2.72 -8.67
CA TYR A 96 7.13 4.09 -8.51
C TYR A 96 6.02 4.43 -9.51
N TYR A 97 6.12 3.96 -10.77
CA TYR A 97 5.12 4.21 -11.81
C TYR A 97 3.72 3.69 -11.45
N TYR A 98 3.64 2.58 -10.72
CA TYR A 98 2.36 1.99 -10.28
C TYR A 98 1.94 2.41 -8.88
N TYR A 99 2.76 3.22 -8.20
CA TYR A 99 2.50 3.57 -6.81
C TYR A 99 1.28 4.49 -6.71
N ASP A 100 0.31 4.07 -5.88
CA ASP A 100 -0.97 4.74 -5.64
C ASP A 100 -1.80 5.12 -6.89
N ASP A 101 -1.47 4.56 -8.05
CA ASP A 101 -2.25 4.73 -9.28
C ASP A 101 -3.14 3.50 -9.53
N LYS A 102 -4.37 3.54 -9.05
CA LYS A 102 -5.30 2.42 -9.12
C LYS A 102 -5.68 2.02 -10.55
N VAL A 103 -5.67 2.96 -11.49
CA VAL A 103 -5.95 2.69 -12.90
C VAL A 103 -4.81 1.91 -13.54
N ARG A 104 -3.57 2.34 -13.32
CA ARG A 104 -2.39 1.61 -13.80
C ARG A 104 -2.27 0.24 -13.14
N GLN A 105 -2.51 0.18 -11.83
CA GLN A 105 -2.54 -1.10 -11.10
C GLN A 105 -3.58 -2.05 -11.68
N TYR A 106 -4.80 -1.57 -11.98
CA TYR A 106 -5.83 -2.37 -12.60
C TYR A 106 -5.38 -2.97 -13.93
N GLU A 107 -4.76 -2.19 -14.82
CA GLU A 107 -4.29 -2.70 -16.11
C GLU A 107 -3.20 -3.77 -15.93
N LEU A 108 -2.29 -3.60 -14.98
CA LEU A 108 -1.30 -4.61 -14.67
C LEU A 108 -1.94 -5.88 -14.10
N LEU A 109 -2.81 -5.76 -13.12
CA LEU A 109 -3.51 -6.89 -12.50
C LEU A 109 -4.39 -7.65 -13.51
N LYS A 110 -4.99 -6.93 -14.46
CA LYS A 110 -5.77 -7.51 -15.57
C LYS A 110 -4.91 -8.36 -16.49
N LYS A 111 -3.70 -7.91 -16.81
CA LYS A 111 -2.71 -8.68 -17.58
C LYS A 111 -2.44 -10.06 -16.95
N TYR A 112 -2.43 -10.13 -15.63
CA TYR A 112 -2.19 -11.36 -14.86
C TYR A 112 -3.47 -12.12 -14.48
N GLY A 113 -4.65 -11.61 -14.82
CA GLY A 113 -5.94 -12.28 -14.58
C GLY A 113 -6.39 -12.30 -13.11
N ILE A 114 -5.78 -11.51 -12.24
CA ILE A 114 -6.04 -11.47 -10.78
C ILE A 114 -6.74 -10.18 -10.31
N HIS A 115 -7.26 -9.40 -11.25
CA HIS A 115 -7.96 -8.13 -10.98
C HIS A 115 -9.41 -8.35 -10.55
N VAL A 116 -9.97 -7.38 -9.84
CA VAL A 116 -11.43 -7.25 -9.70
C VAL A 116 -11.98 -6.61 -10.97
N PRO A 117 -13.03 -7.18 -11.61
CA PRO A 117 -13.64 -6.56 -12.77
C PRO A 117 -14.03 -5.11 -12.50
N SER A 118 -13.60 -4.21 -13.38
CA SER A 118 -13.77 -2.78 -13.18
C SER A 118 -13.95 -2.06 -14.52
N ILE A 119 -14.62 -0.92 -14.47
CA ILE A 119 -14.77 0.01 -15.58
C ILE A 119 -14.01 1.28 -15.23
N ILE A 120 -13.17 1.75 -16.14
CA ILE A 120 -12.48 3.03 -16.00
C ILE A 120 -13.36 4.10 -16.63
N CYS A 121 -13.69 5.14 -15.87
CA CYS A 121 -14.50 6.27 -16.29
C CYS A 121 -13.62 7.52 -16.34
N ASN A 122 -13.61 8.22 -17.47
CA ASN A 122 -12.77 9.39 -17.70
C ASN A 122 -13.43 10.71 -17.28
N ASP A 123 -14.74 10.68 -17.11
CA ASP A 123 -15.55 11.83 -16.72
C ASP A 123 -16.81 11.42 -15.95
N LEU A 124 -17.56 12.45 -15.48
CA LEU A 124 -18.77 12.25 -14.71
C LEU A 124 -19.87 11.54 -15.54
N ASP A 125 -20.00 11.86 -16.82
CA ASP A 125 -21.04 11.26 -17.67
C ASP A 125 -20.81 9.76 -17.85
N GLU A 126 -19.55 9.34 -18.03
CA GLU A 126 -19.20 7.92 -18.08
C GLU A 126 -19.42 7.25 -16.72
N LEU A 127 -19.07 7.91 -15.63
CA LEU A 127 -19.29 7.41 -14.29
C LEU A 127 -20.77 7.16 -14.02
N LEU A 128 -21.64 8.16 -14.24
CA LEU A 128 -23.08 8.05 -14.00
C LEU A 128 -23.77 6.99 -14.86
N LYS A 129 -23.23 6.66 -16.06
CA LYS A 129 -23.74 5.57 -16.91
C LYS A 129 -23.37 4.19 -16.39
N ASN A 130 -22.25 4.05 -15.68
CA ASN A 130 -21.69 2.76 -15.30
C ASN A 130 -21.91 2.41 -13.82
N VAL A 131 -22.28 3.38 -13.00
CA VAL A 131 -22.56 3.16 -11.58
C VAL A 131 -23.92 2.53 -11.38
N THR A 132 -23.95 1.48 -10.58
CA THR A 132 -25.16 0.77 -10.17
C THR A 132 -25.12 0.43 -8.69
N LEU A 133 -26.23 -0.08 -8.15
CA LEU A 133 -26.21 -0.63 -6.78
C LEU A 133 -25.23 -1.81 -6.68
N GLY A 134 -24.47 -1.85 -5.60
CA GLY A 134 -23.45 -2.87 -5.37
C GLY A 134 -22.12 -2.56 -6.05
N THR A 135 -21.87 -1.32 -6.49
CA THR A 135 -20.58 -0.91 -7.02
C THR A 135 -19.79 -0.07 -6.01
N VAL A 136 -18.48 -0.04 -6.22
CA VAL A 136 -17.51 0.77 -5.49
C VAL A 136 -16.83 1.70 -6.47
N ILE A 137 -16.86 3.00 -6.18
CA ILE A 137 -16.15 4.02 -6.95
C ILE A 137 -14.83 4.32 -6.23
N LYS A 138 -13.73 4.33 -6.97
CA LYS A 138 -12.40 4.69 -6.45
C LYS A 138 -11.77 5.72 -7.36
N SER A 139 -11.28 6.84 -6.81
CA SER A 139 -10.42 7.74 -7.58
C SER A 139 -9.10 7.04 -7.93
N THR A 140 -8.40 7.54 -8.94
CA THR A 140 -7.10 7.00 -9.33
C THR A 140 -6.10 7.08 -8.19
N TYR A 141 -6.05 8.21 -7.50
CA TYR A 141 -5.08 8.47 -6.43
C TYR A 141 -5.76 8.49 -5.06
N GLY A 142 -4.99 8.18 -4.03
CA GLY A 142 -5.41 8.25 -2.63
C GLY A 142 -5.23 6.93 -1.90
N ALA A 143 -4.80 7.03 -0.65
CA ALA A 143 -4.59 5.93 0.28
C ALA A 143 -5.68 5.90 1.36
N GLY A 144 -5.71 4.83 2.16
CA GLY A 144 -6.57 4.77 3.35
C GLY A 144 -8.07 4.80 3.09
N SER A 145 -8.51 4.49 1.88
CA SER A 145 -9.92 4.55 1.45
C SER A 145 -10.53 5.96 1.39
N GLU A 146 -9.75 7.02 1.49
CA GLU A 146 -10.22 8.42 1.48
C GLU A 146 -10.94 8.80 0.18
N SER A 147 -10.68 8.07 -0.90
CA SER A 147 -11.26 8.29 -2.22
C SER A 147 -12.07 7.09 -2.70
N THR A 148 -12.68 6.35 -1.78
CA THR A 148 -13.48 5.15 -2.09
C THR A 148 -14.92 5.37 -1.66
N PHE A 149 -15.86 5.14 -2.57
CA PHE A 149 -17.28 5.36 -2.34
C PHE A 149 -18.10 4.14 -2.73
N HIS A 150 -18.97 3.68 -1.84
CA HIS A 150 -19.81 2.50 -2.02
C HIS A 150 -21.26 2.88 -2.33
N ILE A 151 -21.85 2.29 -3.34
CA ILE A 151 -23.23 2.51 -3.76
C ILE A 151 -24.13 1.36 -3.26
N TRP A 152 -24.72 1.53 -2.10
CA TRP A 152 -25.58 0.52 -1.47
C TRP A 152 -27.08 0.72 -1.74
N GLU A 153 -27.50 1.94 -1.87
CA GLU A 153 -28.89 2.32 -2.02
C GLU A 153 -29.06 3.43 -3.06
N LYS A 154 -30.29 3.54 -3.58
CA LYS A 154 -30.59 4.48 -4.67
C LYS A 154 -30.29 5.94 -4.29
N SER A 155 -30.47 6.30 -3.01
CA SER A 155 -30.13 7.61 -2.50
C SER A 155 -28.68 8.01 -2.77
N HIS A 156 -27.74 7.05 -2.68
CA HIS A 156 -26.32 7.28 -2.94
C HIS A 156 -26.03 7.76 -4.37
N LEU A 157 -26.81 7.29 -5.35
CA LEU A 157 -26.68 7.73 -6.74
C LEU A 157 -26.91 9.23 -6.91
N ASN A 158 -27.77 9.83 -6.08
CA ASN A 158 -28.07 11.25 -6.13
C ASN A 158 -26.97 12.14 -5.53
N HIS A 159 -25.99 11.55 -4.85
CA HIS A 159 -24.96 12.27 -4.11
C HIS A 159 -23.55 12.08 -4.70
N ILE A 160 -23.42 11.42 -5.87
CA ILE A 160 -22.12 11.15 -6.48
C ILE A 160 -21.34 12.45 -6.76
N GLU A 161 -22.00 13.47 -7.31
CA GLU A 161 -21.37 14.76 -7.61
C GLU A 161 -20.89 15.47 -6.33
N GLU A 162 -21.73 15.44 -5.29
CA GLU A 162 -21.37 16.00 -3.98
C GLU A 162 -20.19 15.25 -3.37
N TYR A 163 -20.16 13.93 -3.48
CA TYR A 163 -19.04 13.12 -3.04
C TYR A 163 -17.74 13.51 -3.77
N ILE A 164 -17.77 13.58 -5.10
CA ILE A 164 -16.60 13.96 -5.89
C ILE A 164 -16.07 15.33 -5.50
N SER A 165 -17.00 16.32 -5.33
CA SER A 165 -16.62 17.69 -4.97
C SER A 165 -16.01 17.83 -3.58
N ASN A 166 -16.36 16.92 -2.66
CA ASN A 166 -15.84 16.90 -1.29
C ASN A 166 -14.65 15.95 -1.09
N CYS A 167 -14.27 15.20 -2.12
CA CYS A 167 -13.13 14.28 -2.06
C CYS A 167 -11.82 15.08 -1.99
N TYR A 168 -10.85 14.59 -1.23
CA TYR A 168 -9.52 15.21 -1.09
C TYR A 168 -8.85 15.52 -2.44
N ASN A 169 -9.09 14.68 -3.45
CA ASN A 169 -8.56 14.82 -4.81
C ASN A 169 -9.63 15.27 -5.82
N SER A 170 -10.60 16.10 -5.43
CA SER A 170 -11.74 16.48 -6.29
C SER A 170 -11.33 17.00 -7.68
N GLU A 171 -10.30 17.83 -7.77
CA GLU A 171 -9.78 18.37 -9.03
C GLU A 171 -9.13 17.31 -9.95
N ASN A 172 -8.72 16.18 -9.40
CA ASN A 172 -8.04 15.10 -10.10
C ASN A 172 -8.73 13.75 -9.82
N PHE A 173 -10.04 13.77 -9.63
CA PHE A 173 -10.81 12.57 -9.37
C PHE A 173 -10.80 11.60 -10.55
N PHE A 174 -10.84 12.14 -11.76
CA PHE A 174 -10.82 11.36 -13.00
C PHE A 174 -9.41 11.22 -13.59
N PRO A 175 -9.13 10.09 -14.28
CA PRO A 175 -10.02 8.94 -14.42
C PRO A 175 -10.30 8.27 -13.07
N CYS A 176 -11.46 7.63 -12.94
CA CYS A 176 -11.81 6.85 -11.75
C CYS A 176 -12.17 5.42 -12.13
N GLN A 177 -12.23 4.55 -11.13
CA GLN A 177 -12.54 3.14 -11.28
C GLN A 177 -13.91 2.84 -10.66
N VAL A 178 -14.80 2.22 -11.43
CA VAL A 178 -16.05 1.63 -10.94
C VAL A 178 -15.86 0.12 -10.87
N GLN A 179 -15.95 -0.42 -9.68
CA GLN A 179 -15.62 -1.80 -9.35
C GLN A 179 -16.86 -2.51 -8.78
N GLU A 180 -17.03 -3.79 -9.06
CA GLU A 180 -18.01 -4.60 -8.38
C GLU A 180 -17.67 -4.75 -6.90
N TYR A 181 -18.66 -4.64 -6.04
CA TYR A 181 -18.47 -4.92 -4.61
C TYR A 181 -18.33 -6.42 -4.39
N ILE A 182 -17.31 -6.80 -3.64
CA ILE A 182 -17.06 -8.18 -3.25
C ILE A 182 -17.45 -8.36 -1.79
N ASP A 183 -18.51 -9.15 -1.54
CA ASP A 183 -18.98 -9.47 -0.19
C ASP A 183 -18.20 -10.67 0.36
N VAL A 184 -17.20 -10.38 1.16
CA VAL A 184 -16.36 -11.38 1.82
C VAL A 184 -16.27 -11.11 3.32
N GLU A 185 -16.03 -12.15 4.10
CA GLU A 185 -15.84 -12.03 5.55
C GLU A 185 -14.45 -11.50 5.91
N TYR A 186 -13.44 -11.79 5.08
CA TYR A 186 -12.05 -11.44 5.35
C TYR A 186 -11.41 -10.75 4.15
N GLU A 187 -10.63 -9.73 4.43
CA GLU A 187 -9.60 -9.23 3.53
C GLU A 187 -8.31 -9.99 3.80
N GLN A 188 -7.67 -10.47 2.75
CA GLN A 188 -6.34 -11.06 2.83
C GLN A 188 -5.29 -10.02 2.42
N LYS A 189 -4.13 -10.08 3.07
CA LYS A 189 -2.96 -9.28 2.74
C LYS A 189 -1.79 -10.22 2.54
N ILE A 190 -1.28 -10.26 1.33
CA ILE A 190 -0.09 -11.06 1.00
C ILE A 190 1.08 -10.12 0.83
N VAL A 191 2.16 -10.41 1.53
CA VAL A 191 3.41 -9.67 1.48
C VAL A 191 4.49 -10.56 0.87
N ILE A 192 5.18 -10.02 -0.12
CA ILE A 192 6.36 -10.63 -0.71
C ILE A 192 7.55 -9.78 -0.33
N THR A 193 8.57 -10.40 0.21
CA THR A 193 9.90 -9.82 0.43
C THR A 193 10.91 -10.44 -0.53
N HIS A 194 12.19 -10.11 -0.37
CA HIS A 194 13.25 -10.74 -1.15
C HIS A 194 13.28 -12.26 -0.94
N ASP A 195 13.11 -12.70 0.30
CA ASP A 195 13.35 -14.08 0.71
C ASP A 195 12.07 -14.87 1.03
N GLU A 196 10.91 -14.21 1.20
CA GLU A 196 9.71 -14.84 1.75
C GLU A 196 8.42 -14.29 1.17
N ILE A 197 7.40 -15.15 1.17
CA ILE A 197 6.00 -14.76 0.97
C ILE A 197 5.22 -15.19 2.22
N TYR A 198 4.46 -14.28 2.78
CA TYR A 198 3.58 -14.57 3.91
C TYR A 198 2.26 -13.80 3.79
N GLY A 199 1.26 -14.27 4.48
CA GLY A 199 -0.08 -13.70 4.38
C GLY A 199 -0.76 -13.53 5.72
N GLN A 200 -1.73 -12.65 5.71
CA GLN A 200 -2.64 -12.39 6.82
C GLN A 200 -4.05 -12.25 6.32
N LYS A 201 -4.99 -12.53 7.19
CA LYS A 201 -6.40 -12.21 6.99
C LYS A 201 -6.89 -11.28 8.09
N GLN A 202 -7.75 -10.37 7.72
CA GLN A 202 -8.41 -9.44 8.62
C GLN A 202 -9.90 -9.53 8.43
N LYS A 203 -10.63 -9.75 9.53
CA LYS A 203 -12.09 -9.80 9.48
C LYS A 203 -12.63 -8.43 9.09
N LEU A 204 -13.52 -8.40 8.12
CA LEU A 204 -14.23 -7.21 7.69
C LEU A 204 -15.56 -7.10 8.44
N LEU A 205 -15.91 -5.87 8.84
CA LEU A 205 -17.28 -5.56 9.21
C LEU A 205 -18.15 -5.66 7.97
N LYS A 206 -19.26 -6.36 8.09
CA LYS A 206 -20.29 -6.25 7.06
C LYS A 206 -20.80 -4.81 7.04
N GLU A 207 -20.96 -4.27 5.86
CA GLU A 207 -21.32 -2.87 5.68
C GLU A 207 -22.63 -2.47 6.38
N TRP A 208 -23.59 -3.41 6.44
CA TRP A 208 -24.86 -3.20 7.16
C TRP A 208 -24.75 -3.24 8.68
N ASP A 209 -23.66 -3.75 9.21
CA ASP A 209 -23.39 -3.77 10.66
C ASP A 209 -22.60 -2.53 11.12
N ASN A 210 -22.24 -1.65 10.19
CA ASN A 210 -21.52 -0.43 10.51
C ASN A 210 -22.52 0.70 10.89
N PRO A 211 -22.62 1.09 12.19
CA PRO A 211 -23.52 2.16 12.61
C PRO A 211 -23.15 3.55 12.08
N ASN A 212 -21.91 3.71 11.61
CA ASN A 212 -21.40 4.94 11.02
C ASN A 212 -21.40 4.89 9.49
N ARG A 213 -22.29 4.14 8.90
CA ARG A 213 -22.48 3.95 7.48
C ARG A 213 -22.91 5.23 6.78
N PHE A 214 -21.99 6.16 6.66
CA PHE A 214 -22.18 7.29 5.78
C PHE A 214 -21.60 6.97 4.40
N PRO A 215 -22.37 7.23 3.34
CA PRO A 215 -21.86 7.09 1.98
C PRO A 215 -20.68 8.02 1.69
N PHE A 216 -20.50 9.02 2.54
CA PHE A 216 -19.51 10.07 2.40
C PHE A 216 -18.41 9.88 3.45
N GLY A 217 -17.26 9.44 3.02
CA GLY A 217 -16.06 9.44 3.85
C GLY A 217 -15.56 10.86 4.11
N TYR A 218 -16.20 11.54 5.04
CA TYR A 218 -15.64 12.76 5.58
C TYR A 218 -14.54 12.41 6.58
N GLY A 219 -13.30 12.52 6.13
CA GLY A 219 -12.12 12.37 6.96
C GLY A 219 -11.74 10.94 7.29
N GLY A 220 -10.50 10.57 7.04
CA GLY A 220 -9.90 9.23 7.09
C GLY A 220 -10.09 8.38 8.34
N GLU A 221 -10.73 8.86 9.38
CA GLU A 221 -11.04 8.08 10.59
C GLU A 221 -12.16 7.06 10.40
N HIS A 222 -13.06 7.23 9.44
CA HIS A 222 -14.26 6.40 9.34
C HIS A 222 -14.12 5.18 8.43
N TRP A 223 -13.16 5.17 7.52
CA TRP A 223 -12.96 4.07 6.57
C TRP A 223 -11.95 3.02 7.02
N ALA A 224 -11.00 3.38 7.85
CA ALA A 224 -10.21 2.41 8.62
C ALA A 224 -11.09 1.51 9.51
N SER A 225 -12.38 1.80 9.61
CA SER A 225 -13.35 1.13 10.46
C SER A 225 -14.02 -0.11 9.87
N ARG A 226 -13.62 -0.60 8.68
CA ARG A 226 -13.88 -2.00 8.32
C ARG A 226 -13.18 -2.99 9.26
N ILE A 227 -12.22 -2.49 10.01
CA ILE A 227 -11.51 -3.26 11.01
C ILE A 227 -12.45 -3.49 12.21
N VAL A 228 -12.78 -4.75 12.47
CA VAL A 228 -13.55 -5.14 13.65
C VAL A 228 -12.77 -4.76 14.89
N LYS A 229 -13.34 -3.89 15.71
CA LYS A 229 -12.81 -3.54 17.03
C LYS A 229 -13.55 -4.36 18.09
N ASP A 230 -12.85 -4.80 19.13
CA ASP A 230 -13.49 -5.39 20.29
C ASP A 230 -14.25 -4.34 21.11
N SER A 231 -14.93 -4.78 22.17
CA SER A 231 -15.72 -3.90 23.05
C SER A 231 -14.88 -2.81 23.76
N SER A 232 -13.56 -2.93 23.76
CA SER A 232 -12.62 -1.94 24.29
C SER A 232 -12.13 -0.93 23.24
N GLY A 233 -12.58 -1.06 21.98
CA GLY A 233 -12.13 -0.26 20.84
C GLY A 233 -10.78 -0.72 20.26
N LYS A 234 -10.24 -1.84 20.73
CA LYS A 234 -9.01 -2.42 20.20
C LYS A 234 -9.32 -3.22 18.93
N GLN A 235 -8.54 -3.00 17.88
CA GLN A 235 -8.63 -3.78 16.65
C GLN A 235 -8.54 -5.26 16.97
N LEU A 236 -9.50 -6.04 16.46
CA LEU A 236 -9.37 -7.50 16.44
C LEU A 236 -8.13 -7.82 15.60
N ARG A 237 -7.31 -8.70 16.13
CA ARG A 237 -6.01 -9.03 15.56
C ARG A 237 -6.19 -9.61 14.17
N SER A 238 -5.31 -9.20 13.26
CA SER A 238 -5.11 -9.94 12.03
C SER A 238 -4.57 -11.33 12.38
N GLU A 239 -5.05 -12.35 11.68
CA GLU A 239 -4.59 -13.72 11.81
C GLU A 239 -3.64 -14.04 10.66
N SER A 240 -2.61 -14.86 10.90
CA SER A 240 -1.81 -15.42 9.83
C SER A 240 -2.66 -16.29 8.93
N LEU A 241 -2.44 -16.22 7.62
CA LEU A 241 -2.95 -17.25 6.73
C LEU A 241 -2.26 -18.57 7.01
N ILE A 242 -3.02 -19.63 7.07
CA ILE A 242 -2.51 -21.01 7.11
C ILE A 242 -2.31 -21.54 5.69
N PRO A 243 -1.50 -22.60 5.47
CA PRO A 243 -1.17 -23.09 4.12
C PRO A 243 -2.37 -23.32 3.21
N GLU A 244 -3.46 -23.84 3.73
CA GLU A 244 -4.68 -24.17 3.00
C GLU A 244 -5.47 -22.93 2.52
N GLU A 245 -5.16 -21.76 3.05
CA GLU A 245 -5.81 -20.49 2.69
C GLU A 245 -5.09 -19.74 1.57
N PHE A 246 -3.93 -20.26 1.13
CA PHE A 246 -3.19 -19.65 0.02
C PHE A 246 -3.63 -20.26 -1.31
N ASP A 247 -4.01 -19.42 -2.26
CA ASP A 247 -4.19 -19.81 -3.65
C ASP A 247 -2.83 -19.80 -4.37
N THR A 248 -2.33 -20.97 -4.73
CA THR A 248 -1.01 -21.12 -5.37
C THR A 248 -0.94 -20.40 -6.73
N ASN A 249 -2.04 -20.33 -7.49
CA ASN A 249 -2.05 -19.63 -8.77
C ASN A 249 -1.96 -18.11 -8.56
N LEU A 250 -2.68 -17.60 -7.56
CA LEU A 250 -2.56 -16.21 -7.15
C LEU A 250 -1.13 -15.90 -6.71
N LEU A 251 -0.51 -16.76 -5.89
CA LEU A 251 0.87 -16.58 -5.45
C LEU A 251 1.84 -16.49 -6.64
N LYS A 252 1.71 -17.36 -7.64
CA LYS A 252 2.53 -17.30 -8.85
C LYS A 252 2.36 -15.97 -9.59
N SER A 253 1.13 -15.53 -9.78
CA SER A 253 0.83 -14.25 -10.46
C SER A 253 1.43 -13.04 -9.73
N ILE A 254 1.31 -12.98 -8.40
CA ILE A 254 1.86 -11.85 -7.63
C ILE A 254 3.39 -11.86 -7.59
N VAL A 255 4.02 -13.04 -7.66
CA VAL A 255 5.48 -13.16 -7.82
C VAL A 255 5.92 -12.67 -9.20
N ASP A 256 5.20 -13.04 -10.24
CA ASP A 256 5.48 -12.56 -11.60
C ASP A 256 5.36 -11.04 -11.69
N ILE A 257 4.36 -10.43 -11.05
CA ILE A 257 4.23 -8.97 -10.94
C ILE A 257 5.44 -8.37 -10.20
N LYS A 258 5.84 -8.93 -9.07
CA LYS A 258 7.03 -8.46 -8.33
C LYS A 258 8.27 -8.49 -9.23
N ASN A 259 8.46 -9.58 -9.98
CA ASN A 259 9.59 -9.73 -10.90
C ASN A 259 9.53 -8.75 -12.07
N GLU A 260 8.34 -8.54 -12.67
CA GLU A 260 8.15 -7.53 -13.73
C GLU A 260 8.48 -6.12 -13.23
N LEU A 261 8.08 -5.79 -12.01
CA LEU A 261 8.38 -4.51 -11.39
C LEU A 261 9.82 -4.38 -10.90
N ASN A 262 10.57 -5.48 -10.87
CA ASN A 262 11.94 -5.56 -10.33
C ASN A 262 12.06 -4.90 -8.95
N THR A 263 11.14 -5.24 -8.04
CA THR A 263 11.12 -4.68 -6.69
C THR A 263 11.34 -5.77 -5.65
N PRO A 264 12.05 -5.49 -4.54
CA PRO A 264 12.32 -6.50 -3.52
C PRO A 264 11.08 -6.93 -2.74
N ASN A 265 10.10 -6.03 -2.63
CA ASN A 265 8.93 -6.27 -1.79
C ASN A 265 7.68 -5.60 -2.37
N LEU A 266 6.57 -6.28 -2.20
CA LEU A 266 5.22 -5.79 -2.48
C LEU A 266 4.26 -6.31 -1.41
N LYS A 267 3.23 -5.53 -1.12
CA LYS A 267 2.05 -5.95 -0.37
C LYS A 267 0.84 -5.89 -1.31
N PHE A 268 0.02 -6.91 -1.27
CA PHE A 268 -1.22 -7.03 -2.04
C PHE A 268 -2.40 -7.10 -1.09
N ASP A 269 -3.41 -6.28 -1.31
CA ASP A 269 -4.70 -6.36 -0.64
C ASP A 269 -5.68 -7.16 -1.52
N ILE A 270 -6.30 -8.20 -0.97
CA ILE A 270 -6.96 -9.26 -1.72
C ILE A 270 -8.35 -9.52 -1.15
N LEU A 271 -9.35 -9.59 -2.03
CA LEU A 271 -10.71 -10.02 -1.74
C LEU A 271 -11.09 -11.15 -2.69
N ASP A 272 -11.51 -12.31 -2.16
CA ASP A 272 -11.94 -13.46 -2.96
C ASP A 272 -10.94 -13.85 -4.07
N ASN A 273 -9.66 -14.00 -3.71
CA ASN A 273 -8.54 -14.31 -4.62
C ASN A 273 -8.33 -13.28 -5.75
N LYS A 274 -8.87 -12.08 -5.61
CA LYS A 274 -8.65 -10.97 -6.53
C LYS A 274 -7.93 -9.82 -5.83
N VAL A 275 -6.94 -9.28 -6.48
CA VAL A 275 -6.17 -8.15 -5.96
C VAL A 275 -6.94 -6.86 -6.19
N ILE A 276 -7.15 -6.10 -5.14
CA ILE A 276 -7.81 -4.79 -5.18
C ILE A 276 -6.83 -3.62 -5.23
N GLU A 277 -5.62 -3.83 -4.71
CA GLU A 277 -4.55 -2.84 -4.64
C GLU A 277 -3.23 -3.51 -4.29
N PHE A 278 -2.11 -2.91 -4.70
CA PHE A 278 -0.79 -3.30 -4.21
C PHE A 278 0.10 -2.08 -3.96
N THR A 279 1.08 -2.26 -3.07
CA THR A 279 2.02 -1.19 -2.70
C THR A 279 3.41 -1.76 -2.43
N TYR A 280 4.46 -1.00 -2.74
CA TYR A 280 5.83 -1.33 -2.37
C TYR A 280 6.21 -0.83 -0.97
N ILE A 281 5.43 0.10 -0.42
CA ILE A 281 5.53 0.56 0.97
C ILE A 281 4.33 0.03 1.74
N TYR A 282 4.57 -0.57 2.87
CA TYR A 282 3.50 -0.99 3.77
C TYR A 282 3.93 -0.77 5.22
N GLY A 283 2.95 -0.33 6.01
CA GLY A 283 3.11 -0.27 7.46
C GLY A 283 3.23 -1.68 8.01
N GLU A 284 4.01 -1.82 9.06
CA GLU A 284 4.08 -3.07 9.78
C GLU A 284 2.78 -3.32 10.50
N LEU A 285 2.39 -4.57 10.46
CA LEU A 285 1.18 -4.99 11.15
C LEU A 285 1.50 -5.14 12.63
N PRO A 286 0.75 -4.47 13.50
CA PRO A 286 0.99 -4.52 14.94
C PRO A 286 0.60 -5.90 15.46
N ILE A 287 1.55 -6.80 15.59
CA ILE A 287 1.31 -8.13 16.11
C ILE A 287 2.29 -8.41 17.22
N THR A 288 1.74 -8.91 18.32
CA THR A 288 2.51 -9.46 19.44
C THR A 288 2.79 -10.92 19.17
N ASP A 289 4.01 -11.37 19.31
CA ASP A 289 4.50 -12.75 19.17
C ASP A 289 3.83 -13.53 18.05
N TRP A 290 4.46 -13.56 16.88
CA TRP A 290 3.82 -14.03 15.67
C TRP A 290 4.35 -15.36 15.19
N LYS A 291 3.42 -16.28 15.09
CA LYS A 291 3.54 -17.49 14.28
C LYS A 291 2.93 -17.18 12.91
N TYR A 292 3.70 -17.40 11.85
CA TYR A 292 3.22 -17.27 10.49
C TYR A 292 3.78 -18.38 9.60
N TYR A 293 3.17 -18.57 8.43
CA TYR A 293 3.65 -19.48 7.42
C TYR A 293 4.31 -18.71 6.28
N SER A 294 5.55 -19.10 5.96
CA SER A 294 6.31 -18.57 4.83
C SER A 294 6.22 -19.55 3.69
N PHE A 295 5.84 -19.09 2.51
CA PHE A 295 5.79 -19.89 1.29
C PHE A 295 7.12 -19.84 0.56
N ASN A 296 7.65 -21.02 0.22
CA ASN A 296 8.83 -21.17 -0.61
C ASN A 296 8.38 -21.58 -2.02
N LEU A 297 8.66 -20.76 -3.02
CA LEU A 297 8.26 -20.96 -4.40
C LEU A 297 9.01 -22.12 -5.08
N ASP A 298 10.27 -22.35 -4.73
CA ASP A 298 11.12 -23.33 -5.40
C ASP A 298 10.65 -24.76 -5.16
N ILE A 299 10.15 -25.01 -3.95
CA ILE A 299 9.68 -26.33 -3.52
C ILE A 299 8.16 -26.38 -3.29
N GLU A 300 7.45 -25.31 -3.61
CA GLU A 300 6.00 -25.15 -3.42
C GLU A 300 5.52 -25.64 -2.04
N SER A 301 6.24 -25.26 -0.99
CA SER A 301 5.96 -25.69 0.39
C SER A 301 5.91 -24.53 1.35
N PHE A 302 5.33 -24.79 2.52
CA PHE A 302 5.21 -23.82 3.59
C PHE A 302 6.08 -24.22 4.78
N ASP A 303 6.80 -23.23 5.30
CA ASP A 303 7.54 -23.35 6.55
C ASP A 303 6.83 -22.54 7.65
N GLU A 304 6.58 -23.17 8.78
CA GLU A 304 6.12 -22.47 9.97
C GLU A 304 7.27 -21.67 10.58
N LYS A 305 7.04 -20.40 10.81
CA LYS A 305 8.04 -19.50 11.42
C LYS A 305 7.45 -18.78 12.62
N ILE A 306 8.28 -18.64 13.64
CA ILE A 306 7.98 -17.83 14.82
C ILE A 306 8.98 -16.69 14.84
N VAL A 307 8.47 -15.47 14.85
CA VAL A 307 9.29 -14.27 14.77
C VAL A 307 8.85 -13.30 15.84
N SER A 308 9.81 -12.64 16.48
CA SER A 308 9.51 -11.51 17.35
C SER A 308 8.99 -10.33 16.53
N VAL A 309 8.15 -9.49 17.15
CA VAL A 309 7.67 -8.24 16.51
C VAL A 309 8.84 -7.38 16.04
N ASN A 310 9.91 -7.34 16.82
CA ASN A 310 11.09 -6.57 16.48
C ASN A 310 11.78 -7.08 15.22
N ASP A 311 11.94 -8.40 15.06
CA ASP A 311 12.59 -8.97 13.89
C ASP A 311 11.72 -8.84 12.64
N PHE A 312 10.41 -8.97 12.82
CA PHE A 312 9.44 -8.76 11.73
C PHE A 312 9.51 -7.34 11.16
N ALA A 313 9.68 -6.35 12.02
CA ALA A 313 9.79 -4.96 11.67
C ALA A 313 10.96 -4.63 10.72
N TYR A 314 11.96 -5.49 10.66
CA TYR A 314 13.13 -5.31 9.81
C TYR A 314 13.08 -6.08 8.48
N LYS A 315 12.03 -6.87 8.22
CA LYS A 315 11.94 -7.68 6.99
C LYS A 315 11.98 -6.82 5.72
N GLN A 316 11.15 -5.77 5.66
CA GLN A 316 11.11 -4.89 4.50
C GLN A 316 12.44 -4.13 4.29
N PRO A 317 13.00 -3.44 5.30
CA PRO A 317 14.30 -2.80 5.15
C PRO A 317 15.42 -3.76 4.75
N ASN A 318 15.50 -4.95 5.35
CA ASN A 318 16.48 -5.96 4.96
C ASN A 318 16.31 -6.39 3.50
N SER A 319 15.06 -6.64 3.07
CA SER A 319 14.74 -7.02 1.70
C SER A 319 15.21 -5.97 0.69
N VAL A 320 15.00 -4.69 0.99
CA VAL A 320 15.46 -3.57 0.14
C VAL A 320 16.98 -3.51 0.08
N LEU A 321 17.65 -3.57 1.22
CA LEU A 321 19.11 -3.46 1.27
C LEU A 321 19.81 -4.67 0.62
N LYS A 322 19.26 -5.88 0.74
CA LYS A 322 19.71 -7.06 0.01
C LYS A 322 19.55 -6.92 -1.50
N HIS A 323 18.37 -6.48 -1.94
CA HIS A 323 18.09 -6.28 -3.37
C HIS A 323 19.05 -5.28 -4.02
N LEU A 324 19.42 -4.23 -3.31
CA LEU A 324 20.39 -3.24 -3.75
C LEU A 324 21.85 -3.73 -3.62
N GLY A 325 22.09 -4.93 -3.08
CA GLY A 325 23.43 -5.45 -2.83
C GLY A 325 24.22 -4.67 -1.77
N ILE A 326 23.53 -3.99 -0.86
CA ILE A 326 24.15 -3.20 0.23
C ILE A 326 24.52 -4.10 1.41
N ILE A 327 23.74 -5.13 1.66
CA ILE A 327 23.97 -6.19 2.66
C ILE A 327 23.83 -7.57 2.01
N GLU A 328 24.34 -8.61 2.69
CA GLU A 328 24.22 -10.02 2.26
C GLU A 328 22.83 -10.63 2.58
#